data_afb3fa5987aabae558eb54e66b0ebd76
#
_entry.id   afb3fa5987aabae558eb54e66b0ebd76
#
_cell.length_a   1.000
_cell.length_b   1.000
_cell.length_c   1.000
_cell.angle_alpha   90.00
_cell.angle_beta   90.00
_cell.angle_gamma   90.00
#
_symmetry.space_group_name_H-M   'P 1'
#
loop_
_entity.id
_entity.type
_entity.pdbx_description
1 polymer ?
#
loop_
_entity_poly.entity_id
_entity_poly.type
_entity_poly.pdbx_seq_one_letter_code
_entity_poly.pdbx_strand_id
1 'polypeptide(L)'
;KLRILNIYNLAQKLNHRIYNLSLGKKFTNGFIRNGHDVIEISDRDYVRQNKGLNLFNINEKFHNYLIKTFKNYNPDLIIFGHSDNITENILNDFKLINKNLIISQWNEDPFMTDLPDTIGNMKKLKKFIPYVDHSFITTNPSVLKFQKKNNQNIHFFMTPVDKNIECFDAFKLKPQNDIFYAMSHGVNRATLKEGVEDDRIIFLNNLVKKIPDIKYDFYGFANKQPILS
;
A
#
# COMPACT_ATOMS: atom_id res chain seq x y z
N LYS A 1 -3.68 -21.66 -14.54
CA LYS A 1 -2.56 -21.30 -13.66
C LYS A 1 -1.77 -20.18 -14.33
N LEU A 2 -1.62 -19.02 -13.66
CA LEU A 2 -0.82 -17.87 -14.14
C LEU A 2 0.53 -17.84 -13.42
N ARG A 3 1.53 -17.27 -14.09
CA ARG A 3 2.79 -16.82 -13.48
C ARG A 3 2.65 -15.33 -13.19
N ILE A 4 2.77 -14.97 -11.92
CA ILE A 4 2.51 -13.60 -11.45
C ILE A 4 3.78 -13.02 -10.85
N LEU A 5 4.17 -11.84 -11.31
CA LEU A 5 5.24 -11.05 -10.68
C LEU A 5 4.59 -9.96 -9.83
N ASN A 6 4.68 -10.09 -8.51
CA ASN A 6 4.14 -9.14 -7.55
C ASN A 6 5.24 -8.23 -7.00
N ILE A 7 5.15 -6.92 -7.27
CA ILE A 7 6.18 -5.94 -6.92
C ILE A 7 5.62 -4.94 -5.90
N TYR A 8 6.18 -4.92 -4.69
CA TYR A 8 5.69 -4.05 -3.62
C TYR A 8 6.73 -3.89 -2.51
N ASN A 9 6.47 -3.01 -1.54
CA ASN A 9 7.34 -2.82 -0.39
C ASN A 9 7.05 -3.86 0.70
N LEU A 10 7.93 -4.83 0.89
CA LEU A 10 7.88 -5.81 1.97
C LEU A 10 8.31 -5.23 3.33
N ALA A 11 9.10 -4.16 3.32
CA ALA A 11 9.63 -3.50 4.52
C ALA A 11 10.40 -4.45 5.46
N GLN A 12 11.20 -5.37 4.91
CA GLN A 12 11.94 -6.40 5.64
C GLN A 12 12.90 -5.84 6.69
N LYS A 13 13.40 -4.63 6.49
CA LYS A 13 14.35 -3.98 7.40
C LYS A 13 13.70 -3.32 8.62
N LEU A 14 12.40 -3.22 8.68
CA LEU A 14 11.69 -2.52 9.74
C LEU A 14 11.29 -3.50 10.85
N ASN A 15 12.03 -3.54 11.94
CA ASN A 15 11.83 -4.46 13.06
C ASN A 15 10.43 -4.38 13.71
N HIS A 16 9.74 -3.25 13.55
CA HIS A 16 8.41 -3.03 14.12
C HIS A 16 7.26 -3.34 13.15
N ARG A 17 7.55 -3.79 11.93
CA ARG A 17 6.52 -4.18 10.98
C ARG A 17 6.35 -5.69 10.93
N ILE A 18 5.12 -6.11 10.99
CA ILE A 18 4.76 -7.51 10.80
C ILE A 18 4.67 -7.77 9.29
N TYR A 19 5.71 -8.39 8.75
CA TYR A 19 5.88 -8.69 7.33
C TYR A 19 4.65 -9.33 6.68
N ASN A 20 4.05 -10.31 7.34
CA ASN A 20 2.92 -11.05 6.80
C ASN A 20 1.61 -10.23 6.72
N LEU A 21 1.54 -9.08 7.39
CA LEU A 21 0.35 -8.21 7.36
C LEU A 21 0.40 -7.17 6.25
N SER A 22 1.50 -7.08 5.50
CA SER A 22 1.57 -6.16 4.36
C SER A 22 0.56 -6.56 3.28
N LEU A 23 -0.08 -5.56 2.67
CA LEU A 23 -1.10 -5.79 1.63
C LEU A 23 -0.55 -6.58 0.44
N GLY A 24 0.66 -6.24 -0.01
CA GLY A 24 1.31 -6.97 -1.08
C GLY A 24 1.53 -8.44 -0.75
N LYS A 25 1.83 -8.78 0.53
CA LYS A 25 1.95 -10.18 0.97
C LYS A 25 0.61 -10.91 0.95
N LYS A 26 -0.46 -10.23 1.33
CA LYS A 26 -1.81 -10.79 1.26
C LYS A 26 -2.21 -11.12 -0.19
N PHE A 27 -1.85 -10.27 -1.16
CA PHE A 27 -2.02 -10.60 -2.58
C PHE A 27 -1.21 -11.84 -2.97
N THR A 28 0.08 -11.91 -2.65
CA THR A 28 0.90 -13.11 -2.91
C THR A 28 0.24 -14.37 -2.35
N ASN A 29 -0.14 -14.35 -1.09
CA ASN A 29 -0.77 -15.48 -0.42
C ASN A 29 -2.11 -15.86 -1.09
N GLY A 30 -2.91 -14.87 -1.47
CA GLY A 30 -4.16 -15.08 -2.17
C GLY A 30 -3.96 -15.73 -3.54
N PHE A 31 -3.01 -15.25 -4.32
CA PHE A 31 -2.68 -15.84 -5.62
C PHE A 31 -2.16 -17.27 -5.51
N ILE A 32 -1.27 -17.56 -4.56
CA ILE A 32 -0.76 -18.92 -4.33
C ILE A 32 -1.91 -19.86 -3.95
N ARG A 33 -2.81 -19.45 -3.05
CA ARG A 33 -3.98 -20.24 -2.66
C ARG A 33 -4.96 -20.51 -3.81
N ASN A 34 -5.00 -19.60 -4.78
CA ASN A 34 -5.77 -19.78 -6.02
C ASN A 34 -5.02 -20.60 -7.09
N GLY A 35 -3.90 -21.23 -6.73
CA GLY A 35 -3.14 -22.11 -7.62
C GLY A 35 -2.23 -21.41 -8.62
N HIS A 36 -1.99 -20.12 -8.47
CA HIS A 36 -1.05 -19.38 -9.30
C HIS A 36 0.38 -19.56 -8.81
N ASP A 37 1.33 -19.34 -9.70
CA ASP A 37 2.75 -19.29 -9.41
C ASP A 37 3.16 -17.83 -9.21
N VAL A 38 3.86 -17.51 -8.13
CA VAL A 38 4.11 -16.10 -7.76
C VAL A 38 5.57 -15.88 -7.38
N ILE A 39 6.20 -14.90 -8.03
CA ILE A 39 7.45 -14.30 -7.54
C ILE A 39 7.12 -12.92 -6.95
N GLU A 40 7.60 -12.67 -5.74
CA GLU A 40 7.50 -11.34 -5.11
C GLU A 40 8.84 -10.62 -5.10
N ILE A 41 8.81 -9.32 -5.41
CA ILE A 41 9.97 -8.45 -5.39
C ILE A 41 9.66 -7.23 -4.53
N SER A 42 10.54 -6.99 -3.54
CA SER A 42 10.51 -5.74 -2.77
C SER A 42 11.45 -4.72 -3.39
N ASP A 43 10.88 -3.70 -4.00
CA ASP A 43 11.64 -2.63 -4.66
C ASP A 43 12.48 -1.82 -3.67
N ARG A 44 11.88 -1.43 -2.54
CA ARG A 44 12.57 -0.62 -1.52
C ARG A 44 13.63 -1.42 -0.79
N ASP A 45 13.38 -2.70 -0.51
CA ASP A 45 14.37 -3.54 0.18
C ASP A 45 15.53 -3.86 -0.75
N TYR A 46 15.28 -4.11 -2.05
CA TYR A 46 16.34 -4.25 -3.03
C TYR A 46 17.26 -3.03 -3.06
N VAL A 47 16.67 -1.83 -3.16
CA VAL A 47 17.44 -0.57 -3.17
C VAL A 47 18.23 -0.41 -1.88
N ARG A 48 17.65 -0.70 -0.72
CA ARG A 48 18.33 -0.60 0.57
C ARG A 48 19.50 -1.57 0.73
N GLN A 49 19.32 -2.81 0.31
CA GLN A 49 20.34 -3.87 0.41
C GLN A 49 21.51 -3.62 -0.54
N ASN A 50 21.24 -3.01 -1.69
CA ASN A 50 22.24 -2.74 -2.71
C ASN A 50 22.81 -1.29 -2.67
N LYS A 51 22.42 -0.48 -1.66
CA LYS A 51 23.06 0.81 -1.38
C LYS A 51 24.48 0.58 -0.84
N GLY A 52 25.45 0.42 -1.72
CA GLY A 52 26.87 0.51 -1.39
C GLY A 52 27.34 1.98 -1.41
N LEU A 53 28.68 2.17 -1.37
CA LEU A 53 29.31 3.51 -1.45
C LEU A 53 29.02 4.27 -2.76
N ASN A 54 28.56 3.57 -3.82
CA ASN A 54 28.18 4.17 -5.10
C ASN A 54 26.66 4.18 -5.26
N LEU A 55 26.03 5.29 -4.85
CA LEU A 55 24.59 5.55 -4.99
C LEU A 55 24.16 5.81 -6.46
N PHE A 56 25.10 6.14 -7.35
CA PHE A 56 24.80 6.73 -8.65
C PHE A 56 24.02 5.85 -9.64
N ASN A 57 23.97 4.52 -9.46
CA ASN A 57 23.34 3.63 -10.44
C ASN A 57 22.34 2.63 -9.83
N ILE A 58 21.82 2.89 -8.63
CA ILE A 58 20.95 1.90 -7.96
C ILE A 58 19.63 1.67 -8.72
N ASN A 59 19.07 2.72 -9.30
CA ASN A 59 17.82 2.61 -10.07
C ASN A 59 18.03 1.82 -11.37
N GLU A 60 19.15 2.00 -12.02
CA GLU A 60 19.53 1.23 -13.21
C GLU A 60 19.79 -0.25 -12.85
N LYS A 61 20.48 -0.51 -11.75
CA LYS A 61 20.67 -1.89 -11.24
C LYS A 61 19.34 -2.56 -10.93
N PHE A 62 18.41 -1.83 -10.32
CA PHE A 62 17.07 -2.36 -10.03
C PHE A 62 16.30 -2.63 -11.33
N HIS A 63 16.33 -1.71 -12.28
CA HIS A 63 15.74 -1.90 -13.60
C HIS A 63 16.28 -3.17 -14.29
N ASN A 64 17.59 -3.30 -14.37
CA ASN A 64 18.24 -4.45 -14.98
C ASN A 64 17.90 -5.77 -14.25
N TYR A 65 17.81 -5.75 -12.92
CA TYR A 65 17.38 -6.88 -12.12
C TYR A 65 15.94 -7.29 -12.47
N LEU A 66 15.02 -6.32 -12.54
CA LEU A 66 13.64 -6.57 -12.91
C LEU A 66 13.50 -7.16 -14.31
N ILE A 67 14.19 -6.59 -15.31
CA ILE A 67 14.16 -7.10 -16.68
C ILE A 67 14.73 -8.51 -16.78
N LYS A 68 15.84 -8.80 -16.07
CA LYS A 68 16.41 -10.15 -16.02
C LYS A 68 15.43 -11.14 -15.37
N THR A 69 14.82 -10.78 -14.24
CA THR A 69 13.82 -11.62 -13.57
C THR A 69 12.63 -11.84 -14.48
N PHE A 70 12.14 -10.80 -15.15
CA PHE A 70 11.03 -10.87 -16.09
C PHE A 70 11.32 -11.85 -17.23
N LYS A 71 12.49 -11.75 -17.89
CA LYS A 71 12.89 -12.64 -18.99
C LYS A 71 12.98 -14.10 -18.54
N ASN A 72 13.53 -14.35 -17.36
CA ASN A 72 13.70 -15.71 -16.83
C ASN A 72 12.39 -16.34 -16.39
N TYR A 73 11.51 -15.56 -15.78
CA TYR A 73 10.25 -16.05 -15.23
C TYR A 73 9.13 -16.04 -16.26
N ASN A 74 9.16 -15.10 -17.20
CA ASN A 74 8.15 -14.87 -18.23
C ASN A 74 6.73 -14.83 -17.66
N PRO A 75 6.39 -13.82 -16.84
CA PRO A 75 5.09 -13.74 -16.18
C PRO A 75 3.96 -13.44 -17.17
N ASP A 76 2.77 -13.91 -16.82
CA ASP A 76 1.52 -13.60 -17.52
C ASP A 76 0.89 -12.31 -16.99
N LEU A 77 1.16 -11.99 -15.71
CA LEU A 77 0.65 -10.82 -15.01
C LEU A 77 1.76 -10.18 -14.17
N ILE A 78 1.89 -8.87 -14.27
CA ILE A 78 2.59 -8.05 -13.28
C ILE A 78 1.57 -7.29 -12.48
N ILE A 79 1.69 -7.32 -11.15
CA ILE A 79 0.92 -6.46 -10.26
C ILE A 79 1.88 -5.70 -9.35
N PHE A 80 1.68 -4.39 -9.19
CA PHE A 80 2.52 -3.59 -8.31
C PHE A 80 1.72 -2.59 -7.50
N GLY A 81 2.21 -2.28 -6.29
CA GLY A 81 1.63 -1.28 -5.42
C GLY A 81 2.61 -0.87 -4.33
N HIS A 82 2.45 0.36 -3.79
CA HIS A 82 3.42 0.94 -2.84
C HIS A 82 4.88 0.84 -3.28
N SER A 83 5.10 0.84 -4.59
CA SER A 83 6.43 0.83 -5.20
C SER A 83 6.87 2.25 -5.52
N ASP A 84 8.10 2.61 -5.09
CA ASP A 84 8.68 3.92 -5.37
C ASP A 84 9.70 3.86 -6.52
N ASN A 85 10.18 2.65 -6.87
CA ASN A 85 11.26 2.47 -7.83
C ASN A 85 10.78 1.90 -9.18
N ILE A 86 9.48 1.70 -9.36
CA ILE A 86 8.88 1.42 -10.66
C ILE A 86 8.80 2.73 -11.46
N THR A 87 9.21 2.67 -12.72
CA THR A 87 9.19 3.81 -13.65
C THR A 87 8.40 3.45 -14.91
N GLU A 88 8.00 4.46 -15.66
CA GLU A 88 7.34 4.28 -16.95
C GLU A 88 8.20 3.49 -17.93
N ASN A 89 9.52 3.72 -17.91
CA ASN A 89 10.46 3.00 -18.78
C ASN A 89 10.46 1.50 -18.50
N ILE A 90 10.45 1.11 -17.20
CA ILE A 90 10.36 -0.30 -16.80
C ILE A 90 9.08 -0.95 -17.36
N LEU A 91 7.93 -0.27 -17.22
CA LEU A 91 6.64 -0.78 -17.71
C LEU A 91 6.60 -0.90 -19.23
N ASN A 92 7.17 0.09 -19.94
CA ASN A 92 7.33 0.03 -21.39
C ASN A 92 8.22 -1.13 -21.83
N ASP A 93 9.36 -1.34 -21.17
CA ASP A 93 10.28 -2.43 -21.51
C ASP A 93 9.61 -3.79 -21.31
N PHE A 94 8.81 -3.96 -20.26
CA PHE A 94 8.03 -5.19 -20.08
C PHE A 94 7.07 -5.43 -21.25
N LYS A 95 6.33 -4.40 -21.68
CA LYS A 95 5.41 -4.49 -22.82
C LYS A 95 6.12 -4.70 -24.15
N LEU A 96 7.34 -4.16 -24.33
CA LEU A 96 8.16 -4.42 -25.51
C LEU A 96 8.62 -5.87 -25.58
N ILE A 97 8.96 -6.48 -24.43
CA ILE A 97 9.40 -7.89 -24.37
C ILE A 97 8.20 -8.84 -24.56
N ASN A 98 7.05 -8.55 -23.95
CA ASN A 98 5.84 -9.36 -24.06
C ASN A 98 4.61 -8.46 -24.25
N LYS A 99 4.10 -8.39 -25.47
CA LYS A 99 2.92 -7.56 -25.82
C LYS A 99 1.62 -8.05 -25.18
N ASN A 100 1.55 -9.34 -24.85
CA ASN A 100 0.37 -9.96 -24.23
C ASN A 100 0.37 -9.88 -22.69
N LEU A 101 1.44 -9.33 -22.11
CA LEU A 101 1.55 -9.15 -20.67
C LEU A 101 0.43 -8.26 -20.15
N ILE A 102 -0.21 -8.69 -19.06
CA ILE A 102 -1.13 -7.83 -18.32
C ILE A 102 -0.35 -7.13 -17.21
N ILE A 103 -0.47 -5.81 -17.12
CA ILE A 103 0.14 -5.00 -16.06
C ILE A 103 -0.98 -4.34 -15.24
N SER A 104 -0.95 -4.54 -13.93
CA SER A 104 -1.92 -3.96 -13.01
C SER A 104 -1.23 -3.19 -11.89
N GLN A 105 -1.84 -2.10 -11.44
CA GLN A 105 -1.43 -1.40 -10.23
C GLN A 105 -2.53 -1.43 -9.18
N TRP A 106 -2.16 -1.31 -7.90
CA TRP A 106 -3.10 -1.17 -6.81
C TRP A 106 -2.67 -0.08 -5.82
N ASN A 107 -3.66 0.52 -5.15
CA ASN A 107 -3.41 1.48 -4.08
C ASN A 107 -4.59 1.49 -3.10
N GLU A 108 -4.30 1.33 -1.81
CA GLU A 108 -5.29 1.35 -0.73
C GLU A 108 -5.42 2.70 -0.03
N ASP A 109 -4.54 3.65 -0.33
CA ASP A 109 -4.65 4.97 0.25
C ASP A 109 -5.83 5.75 -0.36
N PRO A 110 -6.48 6.64 0.40
CA PRO A 110 -7.59 7.42 -0.11
C PRO A 110 -7.14 8.43 -1.18
N PHE A 111 -7.98 8.67 -2.17
CA PHE A 111 -7.78 9.68 -3.22
C PHE A 111 -8.73 10.87 -3.03
N MET A 112 -8.79 11.42 -1.83
CA MET A 112 -9.55 12.65 -1.54
C MET A 112 -8.72 13.88 -1.88
N THR A 113 -9.36 14.92 -2.39
CA THR A 113 -8.72 15.97 -3.17
C THR A 113 -7.91 16.99 -2.39
N ASP A 114 -8.05 17.08 -1.06
CA ASP A 114 -7.64 18.26 -0.32
C ASP A 114 -6.48 18.03 0.68
N LEU A 115 -6.05 16.80 0.86
CA LEU A 115 -4.94 16.47 1.75
C LEU A 115 -3.62 16.29 0.96
N PRO A 116 -2.47 16.78 1.46
CA PRO A 116 -1.18 16.69 0.77
C PRO A 116 -0.79 15.27 0.34
N ASP A 117 -1.03 14.27 1.20
CA ASP A 117 -0.73 12.86 0.90
C ASP A 117 -1.60 12.31 -0.23
N THR A 118 -2.87 12.69 -0.26
CA THR A 118 -3.81 12.26 -1.30
C THR A 118 -3.48 12.86 -2.65
N ILE A 119 -2.96 14.09 -2.69
CA ILE A 119 -2.47 14.72 -3.93
C ILE A 119 -1.29 13.91 -4.47
N GLY A 120 -0.35 13.50 -3.62
CA GLY A 120 0.79 12.67 -3.99
C GLY A 120 0.37 11.31 -4.54
N ASN A 121 -0.57 10.63 -3.88
CA ASN A 121 -1.11 9.34 -4.30
C ASN A 121 -1.87 9.44 -5.62
N MET A 122 -2.68 10.48 -5.79
CA MET A 122 -3.37 10.77 -7.05
C MET A 122 -2.40 11.02 -8.19
N LYS A 123 -1.30 11.75 -7.94
CA LYS A 123 -0.26 11.99 -8.94
C LYS A 123 0.41 10.68 -9.36
N LYS A 124 0.75 9.80 -8.41
CA LYS A 124 1.31 8.46 -8.69
C LYS A 124 0.33 7.61 -9.51
N LEU A 125 -0.94 7.54 -9.10
CA LEU A 125 -1.96 6.78 -9.84
C LEU A 125 -2.03 7.26 -11.30
N LYS A 126 -2.21 8.56 -11.52
CA LYS A 126 -2.34 9.16 -12.85
C LYS A 126 -1.10 8.92 -13.71
N LYS A 127 0.09 8.95 -13.11
CA LYS A 127 1.35 8.74 -13.79
C LYS A 127 1.41 7.38 -14.48
N PHE A 128 0.90 6.33 -13.83
CA PHE A 128 1.01 4.97 -14.33
C PHE A 128 -0.19 4.50 -15.16
N ILE A 129 -1.34 5.17 -15.10
CA ILE A 129 -2.53 4.80 -15.87
C ILE A 129 -2.25 4.54 -17.36
N PRO A 130 -1.43 5.35 -18.08
CA PRO A 130 -1.16 5.10 -19.49
C PRO A 130 -0.35 3.83 -19.78
N TYR A 131 0.27 3.24 -18.76
CA TYR A 131 1.22 2.13 -18.86
C TYR A 131 0.69 0.82 -18.28
N VAL A 132 -0.53 0.84 -17.70
CA VAL A 132 -1.14 -0.33 -17.06
C VAL A 132 -2.48 -0.66 -17.72
N ASP A 133 -2.84 -1.94 -17.70
CA ASP A 133 -4.11 -2.41 -18.22
C ASP A 133 -5.24 -2.20 -17.18
N HIS A 134 -4.94 -2.32 -15.88
CA HIS A 134 -5.91 -2.19 -14.79
C HIS A 134 -5.33 -1.45 -13.60
N SER A 135 -6.17 -0.66 -12.92
CA SER A 135 -5.85 0.00 -11.66
C SER A 135 -6.89 -0.37 -10.61
N PHE A 136 -6.45 -0.90 -9.47
CA PHE A 136 -7.30 -1.30 -8.35
C PHE A 136 -7.12 -0.33 -7.19
N ILE A 137 -8.21 0.29 -6.73
CA ILE A 137 -8.19 1.31 -5.68
C ILE A 137 -9.29 1.10 -4.66
N THR A 138 -9.07 1.51 -3.43
CA THR A 138 -10.07 1.44 -2.34
C THR A 138 -10.99 2.66 -2.29
N THR A 139 -10.69 3.71 -3.04
CA THR A 139 -11.59 4.85 -3.23
C THR A 139 -12.59 4.54 -4.35
N ASN A 140 -13.86 4.87 -4.14
CA ASN A 140 -14.85 4.67 -5.18
C ASN A 140 -14.45 5.43 -6.46
N PRO A 141 -14.26 4.73 -7.60
CA PRO A 141 -13.83 5.38 -8.84
C PRO A 141 -14.77 6.51 -9.32
N SER A 142 -16.05 6.46 -8.98
CA SER A 142 -17.04 7.46 -9.39
C SER A 142 -16.73 8.88 -8.87
N VAL A 143 -15.97 9.00 -7.76
CA VAL A 143 -15.56 10.30 -7.21
C VAL A 143 -14.32 10.87 -7.91
N LEU A 144 -13.66 10.07 -8.75
CA LEU A 144 -12.49 10.51 -9.49
C LEU A 144 -12.89 11.27 -10.76
N LYS A 145 -12.84 12.58 -10.69
CA LYS A 145 -13.30 13.49 -11.78
C LYS A 145 -12.64 13.24 -13.15
N PHE A 146 -11.43 12.65 -13.18
CA PHE A 146 -10.69 12.39 -14.41
C PHE A 146 -11.10 11.10 -15.13
N GLN A 147 -11.75 10.16 -14.46
CA GLN A 147 -12.12 8.85 -15.01
C GLN A 147 -13.08 8.97 -16.21
N LYS A 148 -13.95 9.98 -16.19
CA LYS A 148 -14.97 10.20 -17.25
C LYS A 148 -14.36 10.51 -18.62
N LYS A 149 -13.08 10.90 -18.70
CA LYS A 149 -12.44 11.35 -19.95
C LYS A 149 -11.73 10.27 -20.75
N ASN A 150 -11.36 9.13 -20.16
CA ASN A 150 -10.33 8.26 -20.75
C ASN A 150 -10.65 6.76 -20.80
N ASN A 151 -11.87 6.29 -20.62
CA ASN A 151 -12.22 4.84 -20.62
C ASN A 151 -11.22 3.96 -19.82
N GLN A 152 -10.74 4.45 -18.69
CA GLN A 152 -9.67 3.81 -17.94
C GLN A 152 -10.23 2.67 -17.09
N ASN A 153 -9.58 1.53 -17.13
CA ASN A 153 -9.90 0.34 -16.32
C ASN A 153 -9.51 0.57 -14.85
N ILE A 154 -10.26 1.42 -14.16
CA ILE A 154 -10.10 1.66 -12.73
C ILE A 154 -11.21 0.92 -11.98
N HIS A 155 -10.81 0.03 -11.09
CA HIS A 155 -11.69 -0.86 -10.36
C HIS A 155 -11.63 -0.55 -8.87
N PHE A 156 -12.81 -0.57 -8.23
CA PHE A 156 -12.89 -0.57 -6.79
C PHE A 156 -12.52 -1.95 -6.24
N PHE A 157 -11.72 -1.98 -5.17
CA PHE A 157 -11.51 -3.19 -4.39
C PHE A 157 -11.51 -2.89 -2.90
N MET A 158 -11.90 -3.85 -2.10
CA MET A 158 -11.81 -3.77 -0.65
C MET A 158 -10.39 -4.09 -0.21
N THR A 159 -9.95 -3.50 0.90
CA THR A 159 -8.66 -3.86 1.51
C THR A 159 -8.62 -5.36 1.75
N PRO A 160 -7.64 -6.09 1.19
CA PRO A 160 -7.58 -7.54 1.28
C PRO A 160 -7.29 -8.01 2.72
N VAL A 161 -7.93 -9.10 3.08
CA VAL A 161 -7.73 -9.81 4.34
C VAL A 161 -7.16 -11.19 4.05
N ASP A 162 -6.19 -11.64 4.83
CA ASP A 162 -5.68 -13.01 4.77
C ASP A 162 -6.30 -13.86 5.87
N LYS A 163 -7.24 -14.72 5.51
CA LYS A 163 -7.97 -15.59 6.43
C LYS A 163 -7.09 -16.53 7.28
N ASN A 164 -5.85 -16.77 6.88
CA ASN A 164 -4.95 -17.64 7.63
C ASN A 164 -4.07 -16.85 8.62
N ILE A 165 -4.06 -15.53 8.52
CA ILE A 165 -3.28 -14.64 9.38
C ILE A 165 -4.23 -13.83 10.25
N GLU A 166 -5.27 -13.25 9.65
CA GLU A 166 -6.27 -12.42 10.30
C GLU A 166 -7.49 -13.29 10.67
N CYS A 167 -7.23 -14.34 11.44
CA CYS A 167 -8.22 -15.34 11.80
C CYS A 167 -8.74 -15.21 13.25
N PHE A 168 -8.37 -14.15 13.94
CA PHE A 168 -8.80 -13.92 15.31
C PHE A 168 -10.30 -13.59 15.35
N ASP A 169 -11.06 -14.46 16.03
CA ASP A 169 -12.50 -14.29 16.22
C ASP A 169 -12.80 -13.59 17.56
N ALA A 170 -12.83 -12.27 17.52
CA ALA A 170 -13.10 -11.45 18.69
C ALA A 170 -14.52 -11.65 19.25
N PHE A 171 -15.47 -12.11 18.45
CA PHE A 171 -16.86 -12.30 18.87
C PHE A 171 -17.04 -13.47 19.86
N LYS A 172 -16.06 -14.38 19.93
CA LYS A 172 -16.02 -15.47 20.93
C LYS A 172 -15.50 -15.03 22.28
N LEU A 173 -14.95 -13.83 22.37
CA LEU A 173 -14.39 -13.30 23.61
C LEU A 173 -15.30 -12.25 24.19
N LYS A 174 -15.36 -12.19 25.54
CA LYS A 174 -16.02 -11.06 26.21
C LYS A 174 -15.12 -9.84 26.03
N PRO A 175 -15.59 -8.76 25.38
CA PRO A 175 -14.79 -7.55 25.23
C PRO A 175 -14.47 -6.96 26.61
N GLN A 176 -13.25 -6.50 26.80
CA GLN A 176 -12.80 -5.83 28.03
C GLN A 176 -13.13 -4.33 27.99
N ASN A 177 -13.19 -3.76 26.79
CA ASN A 177 -13.47 -2.36 26.52
C ASN A 177 -14.60 -2.24 25.49
N ASP A 178 -15.34 -1.14 25.56
CA ASP A 178 -16.44 -0.87 24.64
C ASP A 178 -15.92 -0.31 23.32
N ILE A 179 -14.89 0.51 23.39
CA ILE A 179 -14.24 1.11 22.21
C ILE A 179 -12.73 0.90 22.29
N PHE A 180 -12.17 0.32 21.23
CA PHE A 180 -10.74 0.23 20.98
C PHE A 180 -10.38 1.09 19.77
N TYR A 181 -9.34 1.91 19.89
CA TYR A 181 -8.83 2.70 18.78
C TYR A 181 -7.31 2.73 18.79
N ALA A 182 -6.71 2.42 17.64
CA ALA A 182 -5.25 2.49 17.45
C ALA A 182 -4.90 3.38 16.27
N MET A 183 -3.98 4.32 16.47
CA MET A 183 -3.56 5.24 15.41
C MET A 183 -2.08 5.60 15.48
N SER A 184 -1.54 6.00 14.33
CA SER A 184 -0.26 6.70 14.25
C SER A 184 -0.54 8.20 14.13
N HIS A 185 0.05 9.04 14.99
CA HIS A 185 -0.12 10.49 14.94
C HIS A 185 0.45 11.08 13.65
N GLY A 186 -0.27 12.02 13.03
CA GLY A 186 0.11 12.61 11.75
C GLY A 186 1.48 13.30 11.75
N VAL A 187 1.89 13.89 12.88
CA VAL A 187 3.23 14.50 13.03
C VAL A 187 4.35 13.47 12.85
N ASN A 188 4.18 12.26 13.41
CA ASN A 188 5.18 11.18 13.26
C ASN A 188 5.30 10.64 11.82
N ARG A 189 4.28 10.88 10.99
CA ARG A 189 4.27 10.51 9.58
C ARG A 189 4.67 11.68 8.66
N ALA A 190 5.06 12.81 9.23
CA ALA A 190 5.30 14.07 8.51
C ALA A 190 4.09 14.56 7.69
N THR A 191 2.89 14.15 8.06
CA THR A 191 1.62 14.57 7.41
C THR A 191 1.06 15.83 8.07
N LEU A 192 1.44 16.09 9.31
CA LEU A 192 1.11 17.31 10.06
C LEU A 192 2.38 18.00 10.50
N LYS A 193 2.33 19.33 10.60
CA LYS A 193 3.39 20.13 11.21
C LYS A 193 3.38 19.95 12.73
N GLU A 194 4.55 20.10 13.35
CA GLU A 194 4.64 20.12 14.82
C GLU A 194 3.74 21.22 15.39
N GLY A 195 2.99 20.90 16.44
CA GLY A 195 2.03 21.83 17.07
C GLY A 195 0.62 21.85 16.43
N VAL A 196 0.42 21.14 15.30
CA VAL A 196 -0.93 20.99 14.72
C VAL A 196 -1.58 19.75 15.32
N GLU A 197 -2.80 19.92 15.83
CA GLU A 197 -3.58 18.81 16.38
C GLU A 197 -4.16 17.96 15.25
N ASP A 198 -4.10 16.64 15.41
CA ASP A 198 -4.69 15.68 14.46
C ASP A 198 -6.20 15.63 14.67
N ASP A 199 -6.99 15.81 13.61
CA ASP A 199 -8.46 15.80 13.66
C ASP A 199 -9.04 14.55 14.32
N ARG A 200 -8.33 13.41 14.24
CA ARG A 200 -8.71 12.17 14.90
C ARG A 200 -8.61 12.30 16.41
N ILE A 201 -7.65 13.03 16.95
CA ILE A 201 -7.51 13.30 18.38
C ILE A 201 -8.62 14.22 18.85
N ILE A 202 -8.92 15.27 18.07
CA ILE A 202 -10.05 16.17 18.35
C ILE A 202 -11.37 15.34 18.42
N PHE A 203 -11.57 14.45 17.46
CA PHE A 203 -12.73 13.56 17.44
C PHE A 203 -12.78 12.67 18.68
N LEU A 204 -11.68 12.00 19.05
CA LEU A 204 -11.63 11.11 20.21
C LEU A 204 -11.87 11.86 21.51
N ASN A 205 -11.27 13.04 21.70
CA ASN A 205 -11.52 13.89 22.88
C ASN A 205 -13.00 14.28 22.98
N ASN A 206 -13.62 14.64 21.87
CA ASN A 206 -15.04 14.99 21.84
C ASN A 206 -15.93 13.77 22.15
N LEU A 207 -15.53 12.58 21.67
CA LEU A 207 -16.24 11.33 21.93
C LEU A 207 -16.24 11.00 23.43
N VAL A 208 -15.06 11.02 24.06
CA VAL A 208 -14.91 10.78 25.51
C VAL A 208 -15.75 11.76 26.32
N LYS A 209 -15.72 13.06 25.96
CA LYS A 209 -16.54 14.08 26.65
C LYS A 209 -18.04 13.85 26.50
N LYS A 210 -18.48 13.34 25.35
CA LYS A 210 -19.92 13.10 25.09
C LYS A 210 -20.46 11.82 25.71
N ILE A 211 -19.63 10.81 25.86
CA ILE A 211 -20.04 9.48 26.33
C ILE A 211 -19.00 9.01 27.37
N PRO A 212 -18.94 9.64 28.57
CA PRO A 212 -17.90 9.35 29.57
C PRO A 212 -18.04 7.99 30.22
N ASP A 213 -19.22 7.39 30.16
CA ASP A 213 -19.56 6.18 30.95
C ASP A 213 -19.12 4.86 30.28
N ILE A 214 -18.55 4.90 29.10
CA ILE A 214 -18.05 3.73 28.39
C ILE A 214 -16.55 3.55 28.57
N LYS A 215 -16.08 2.30 28.41
CA LYS A 215 -14.66 1.97 28.55
C LYS A 215 -13.93 2.15 27.23
N TYR A 216 -12.99 3.06 27.23
CA TYR A 216 -12.11 3.32 26.08
C TYR A 216 -10.75 2.68 26.27
N ASP A 217 -10.14 2.26 25.16
CA ASP A 217 -8.76 1.82 25.11
C ASP A 217 -8.10 2.38 23.84
N PHE A 218 -7.20 3.35 24.02
CA PHE A 218 -6.58 4.08 22.92
C PHE A 218 -5.09 3.79 22.86
N TYR A 219 -4.64 3.35 21.69
CA TYR A 219 -3.24 3.13 21.38
C TYR A 219 -2.77 4.12 20.33
N GLY A 220 -1.66 4.79 20.60
CA GLY A 220 -1.11 5.73 19.67
C GLY A 220 0.40 5.83 19.80
N PHE A 221 1.02 6.18 18.69
CA PHE A 221 2.43 6.53 18.64
C PHE A 221 2.54 8.06 18.65
N ALA A 222 2.75 8.65 19.82
CA ALA A 222 2.97 10.10 19.99
C ALA A 222 4.38 10.35 20.49
N ASN A 223 5.21 10.99 19.69
CA ASN A 223 6.46 11.54 20.19
C ASN A 223 6.14 12.72 21.11
N LYS A 224 6.29 12.54 22.44
CA LYS A 224 6.29 13.59 23.45
C LYS A 224 4.97 14.30 23.80
N GLN A 225 3.85 13.95 23.21
CA GLN A 225 2.55 14.51 23.62
C GLN A 225 1.60 13.40 24.06
N PRO A 226 0.86 13.59 25.17
CA PRO A 226 -0.23 12.68 25.50
C PRO A 226 -1.26 12.74 24.38
N ILE A 227 -1.76 11.58 23.97
CA ILE A 227 -2.78 11.48 22.91
C ILE A 227 -4.12 12.02 23.41
N LEU A 228 -4.32 11.96 24.72
CA LEU A 228 -5.49 12.51 25.42
C LEU A 228 -5.01 13.29 26.64
N SER A 229 -5.53 14.48 26.83
CA SER A 229 -5.37 15.30 28.03
C SER A 229 -6.59 15.13 28.94
#